data_09b07c05c1c78d474325a88bf1f8b4a9
#
_entry.id   09b07c05c1c78d474325a88bf1f8b4a9
#
_cell.length_a   1.000
_cell.length_b   1.000
_cell.length_c   1.000
_cell.angle_alpha   90.00
_cell.angle_beta   90.00
_cell.angle_gamma   90.00
#
_symmetry.space_group_name_H-M   'P 1'
#
loop_
_entity.id
_entity.type
_entity.pdbx_description
1 polymer ?
#
loop_
_entity_poly.entity_id
_entity_poly.type
_entity_poly.pdbx_seq_one_letter_code
_entity_poly.pdbx_strand_id
1 'polypeptide(L)'
;LILTNHHCGYASIQQHSSVEHDYLTDGFWATSRDKELPTPGLKFTFIERIEDITDIVNLRIAAKEITESESFSSTFLNKLAKELFEKSDLKGKKGIVPQALPFYAGNKFYMFYKKVYPDVRMVAAPPSSIGKFGGETDNWMWPRHTGDFSMFRIYADANGEPAEYSASNVPLKTKK
;
A
#
# COMPACT_ATOMS: atom_id res chain seq x y z
N LEU A 1 9.94 8.23 -4.47
CA LEU A 1 9.71 8.85 -3.17
C LEU A 1 8.21 8.95 -2.94
N ILE A 2 7.78 8.56 -1.75
CA ILE A 2 6.39 8.68 -1.27
C ILE A 2 6.39 9.77 -0.22
N LEU A 3 5.43 10.67 -0.32
CA LEU A 3 5.10 11.65 0.71
C LEU A 3 3.74 11.28 1.30
N THR A 4 3.66 11.15 2.61
CA THR A 4 2.43 10.88 3.34
C THR A 4 2.42 11.67 4.65
N ASN A 5 1.33 11.59 5.42
CA ASN A 5 1.26 12.27 6.71
C ASN A 5 2.19 11.64 7.74
N HIS A 6 2.65 12.43 8.71
CA HIS A 6 3.42 11.95 9.86
C HIS A 6 2.63 10.89 10.65
N HIS A 7 1.35 11.14 10.91
CA HIS A 7 0.51 10.19 11.63
C HIS A 7 0.30 8.88 10.86
N CYS A 8 0.31 8.88 9.52
CA CYS A 8 0.29 7.64 8.73
C CYS A 8 1.60 6.86 8.84
N GLY A 9 2.73 7.56 8.99
CA GLY A 9 4.06 6.97 9.20
C GLY A 9 4.39 6.62 10.64
N TYR A 10 3.55 6.99 11.60
CA TYR A 10 3.86 6.96 13.04
C TYR A 10 4.36 5.59 13.52
N ALA A 11 3.66 4.52 13.16
CA ALA A 11 4.06 3.16 13.53
C ALA A 11 5.45 2.77 12.99
N SER A 12 5.76 3.21 11.77
CA SER A 12 7.09 2.98 11.17
C SER A 12 8.18 3.78 11.87
N ILE A 13 7.91 5.04 12.24
CA ILE A 13 8.84 5.88 12.99
C ILE A 13 9.10 5.25 14.37
N GLN A 14 8.04 4.82 15.05
CA GLN A 14 8.13 4.16 16.35
C GLN A 14 8.90 2.85 16.28
N GLN A 15 8.71 2.05 15.24
CA GLN A 15 9.43 0.78 15.04
C GLN A 15 10.94 0.97 14.98
N HIS A 16 11.40 2.11 14.46
CA HIS A 16 12.80 2.45 14.36
C HIS A 16 13.36 3.20 15.57
N SER A 17 12.46 3.71 16.45
CA SER A 17 12.88 4.43 17.64
C SER A 17 13.39 3.48 18.73
N SER A 18 14.42 3.90 19.44
CA SER A 18 15.00 3.22 20.60
C SER A 18 15.28 4.23 21.71
N VAL A 19 15.74 3.76 22.86
CA VAL A 19 16.17 4.64 23.96
C VAL A 19 17.35 5.55 23.54
N GLU A 20 18.21 5.06 22.64
CA GLU A 20 19.39 5.78 22.16
C GLU A 20 19.06 6.74 20.99
N HIS A 21 18.01 6.41 20.24
CA HIS A 21 17.57 7.15 19.05
C HIS A 21 16.05 7.27 19.03
N ASP A 22 15.53 8.28 19.67
CA ASP A 22 14.08 8.56 19.71
C ASP A 22 13.64 9.37 18.49
N TYR A 23 13.42 8.70 17.36
CA TYR A 23 13.00 9.36 16.13
C TYR A 23 11.59 9.99 16.19
N LEU A 24 10.78 9.64 17.19
CA LEU A 24 9.51 10.34 17.43
C LEU A 24 9.75 11.74 18.02
N THR A 25 10.72 11.86 18.93
CA THR A 25 11.07 13.13 19.59
C THR A 25 12.02 13.97 18.74
N ASP A 26 13.06 13.36 18.15
CA ASP A 26 14.14 14.08 17.48
C ASP A 26 13.90 14.22 15.96
N GLY A 27 13.00 13.41 15.40
CA GLY A 27 12.83 13.27 13.97
C GLY A 27 13.92 12.39 13.34
N PHE A 28 13.76 12.10 12.05
CA PHE A 28 14.73 11.32 11.28
C PHE A 28 14.93 11.91 9.89
N TRP A 29 16.18 11.97 9.45
CA TRP A 29 16.57 12.43 8.10
C TRP A 29 17.71 11.59 7.58
N ALA A 30 17.45 10.77 6.56
CA ALA A 30 18.52 10.04 5.87
C ALA A 30 19.36 11.02 5.06
N THR A 31 20.64 11.12 5.38
CA THR A 31 21.59 12.01 4.66
C THR A 31 22.05 11.42 3.32
N SER A 32 21.84 10.13 3.14
CA SER A 32 22.16 9.38 1.92
C SER A 32 21.29 8.13 1.82
N ARG A 33 21.27 7.45 0.66
CA ARG A 33 20.42 6.27 0.42
C ARG A 33 20.77 5.07 1.30
N ASP A 34 22.03 4.90 1.63
CA ASP A 34 22.50 3.85 2.52
C ASP A 34 22.10 4.06 3.99
N LYS A 35 21.66 5.28 4.33
CA LYS A 35 21.13 5.63 5.66
C LYS A 35 19.61 5.55 5.76
N GLU A 36 18.92 5.26 4.65
CA GLU A 36 17.47 5.04 4.68
C GLU A 36 17.17 3.75 5.46
N LEU A 37 16.15 3.80 6.32
CA LEU A 37 15.84 2.71 7.24
C LEU A 37 14.84 1.73 6.59
N PRO A 38 15.24 0.48 6.34
CA PRO A 38 14.31 -0.56 5.89
C PRO A 38 13.17 -0.73 6.87
N THR A 39 11.93 -0.72 6.40
CA THR A 39 10.73 -0.80 7.24
C THR A 39 10.01 -2.14 7.01
N PRO A 40 10.41 -3.23 7.69
CA PRO A 40 9.83 -4.54 7.53
C PRO A 40 8.32 -4.52 7.82
N GLY A 41 7.55 -5.18 6.95
CA GLY A 41 6.09 -5.24 7.07
C GLY A 41 5.36 -4.10 6.36
N LEU A 42 5.99 -2.94 6.14
CA LEU A 42 5.41 -1.89 5.31
C LEU A 42 5.50 -2.30 3.83
N LYS A 43 4.38 -2.20 3.12
CA LYS A 43 4.29 -2.52 1.70
C LYS A 43 3.67 -1.36 0.95
N PHE A 44 4.15 -1.12 -0.25
CA PHE A 44 3.52 -0.16 -1.14
C PHE A 44 2.81 -0.88 -2.29
N THR A 45 1.59 -0.45 -2.57
CA THR A 45 0.74 -1.12 -3.56
C THR A 45 0.32 -0.13 -4.65
N PHE A 46 0.59 -0.50 -5.89
CA PHE A 46 0.04 0.18 -7.06
C PHE A 46 -1.14 -0.63 -7.63
N ILE A 47 -2.14 0.06 -8.13
CA ILE A 47 -3.19 -0.56 -8.94
C ILE A 47 -2.66 -0.63 -10.38
N GLU A 48 -2.44 -1.85 -10.85
CA GLU A 48 -1.95 -2.10 -12.22
C GLU A 48 -3.12 -2.10 -13.20
N ARG A 49 -4.27 -2.70 -12.81
CA ARG A 49 -5.47 -2.79 -13.63
C ARG A 49 -6.71 -2.94 -12.76
N ILE A 50 -7.82 -2.43 -13.25
CA ILE A 50 -9.16 -2.65 -12.70
C ILE A 50 -10.05 -3.18 -13.83
N GLU A 51 -10.81 -4.23 -13.57
CA GLU A 51 -11.77 -4.83 -14.51
C GLU A 51 -13.15 -4.91 -13.86
N ASP A 52 -14.20 -4.54 -14.60
CA ASP A 52 -15.58 -4.77 -14.18
C ASP A 52 -15.91 -6.27 -14.41
N ILE A 53 -16.18 -6.98 -13.34
CA ILE A 53 -16.52 -8.42 -13.36
C ILE A 53 -17.97 -8.67 -12.96
N THR A 54 -18.79 -7.64 -12.98
CA THR A 54 -20.20 -7.69 -12.55
C THR A 54 -20.97 -8.75 -13.32
N ASP A 55 -20.82 -8.81 -14.65
CA ASP A 55 -21.52 -9.78 -15.49
C ASP A 55 -21.11 -11.22 -15.16
N ILE A 56 -19.84 -11.45 -14.84
CA ILE A 56 -19.34 -12.77 -14.44
C ILE A 56 -20.02 -13.22 -13.15
N VAL A 57 -20.15 -12.34 -12.16
CA VAL A 57 -20.81 -12.65 -10.89
C VAL A 57 -22.30 -12.91 -11.12
N ASN A 58 -22.97 -12.04 -11.87
CA ASN A 58 -24.40 -12.17 -12.18
C ASN A 58 -24.72 -13.48 -12.93
N LEU A 59 -23.87 -13.89 -13.88
CA LEU A 59 -24.02 -15.16 -14.57
C LEU A 59 -23.93 -16.36 -13.62
N ARG A 60 -23.07 -16.34 -12.61
CA ARG A 60 -22.95 -17.41 -11.61
C ARG A 60 -24.18 -17.45 -10.69
N ILE A 61 -24.75 -16.29 -10.34
CA ILE A 61 -26.01 -16.22 -9.58
C ILE A 61 -27.15 -16.82 -10.43
N ALA A 62 -27.26 -16.40 -11.69
CA ALA A 62 -28.29 -16.89 -12.60
C ALA A 62 -28.18 -18.42 -12.86
N ALA A 63 -26.95 -18.93 -12.93
CA ALA A 63 -26.66 -20.35 -13.04
C ALA A 63 -26.89 -21.16 -11.73
N LYS A 64 -27.25 -20.47 -10.63
CA LYS A 64 -27.42 -21.04 -9.28
C LYS A 64 -26.15 -21.72 -8.73
N GLU A 65 -24.99 -21.31 -9.20
CA GLU A 65 -23.70 -21.75 -8.65
C GLU A 65 -23.43 -21.11 -7.27
N ILE A 66 -23.96 -19.92 -7.05
CA ILE A 66 -23.94 -19.17 -5.80
C ILE A 66 -25.27 -18.43 -5.61
N THR A 67 -25.58 -18.12 -4.37
CA THR A 67 -26.68 -17.21 -4.02
C THR A 67 -26.21 -15.75 -4.07
N GLU A 68 -27.15 -14.82 -4.12
CA GLU A 68 -26.85 -13.39 -4.05
C GLU A 68 -26.06 -13.03 -2.78
N SER A 69 -26.43 -13.59 -1.62
CA SER A 69 -25.71 -13.33 -0.37
C SER A 69 -24.28 -13.92 -0.37
N GLU A 70 -24.04 -15.04 -1.02
CA GLU A 70 -22.72 -15.65 -1.14
C GLU A 70 -21.78 -14.84 -2.05
N SER A 71 -22.34 -14.04 -2.99
CA SER A 71 -21.54 -13.18 -3.87
C SER A 71 -20.71 -12.12 -3.11
N PHE A 72 -21.10 -11.81 -1.89
CA PHE A 72 -20.38 -10.88 -0.99
C PHE A 72 -19.36 -11.60 -0.11
N SER A 73 -19.36 -12.92 -0.06
CA SER A 73 -18.47 -13.65 0.82
C SER A 73 -17.01 -13.51 0.38
N SER A 74 -16.12 -13.29 1.34
CA SER A 74 -14.68 -13.23 1.08
C SER A 74 -14.15 -14.53 0.48
N THR A 75 -14.74 -15.68 0.83
CA THR A 75 -14.38 -16.98 0.29
C THR A 75 -14.65 -17.05 -1.22
N PHE A 76 -15.85 -16.67 -1.65
CA PHE A 76 -16.20 -16.64 -3.07
C PHE A 76 -15.35 -15.61 -3.82
N LEU A 77 -15.26 -14.38 -3.34
CA LEU A 77 -14.51 -13.31 -3.99
C LEU A 77 -13.02 -13.66 -4.15
N ASN A 78 -12.40 -14.24 -3.12
CA ASN A 78 -11.00 -14.67 -3.20
C ASN A 78 -10.80 -15.83 -4.19
N LYS A 79 -11.75 -16.78 -4.26
CA LYS A 79 -11.71 -17.88 -5.24
C LYS A 79 -11.85 -17.34 -6.66
N LEU A 80 -12.81 -16.46 -6.89
CA LEU A 80 -13.05 -15.81 -8.19
C LEU A 80 -11.82 -15.00 -8.63
N ALA A 81 -11.24 -14.21 -7.71
CA ALA A 81 -10.05 -13.42 -8.01
C ALA A 81 -8.88 -14.30 -8.46
N LYS A 82 -8.64 -15.41 -7.81
CA LYS A 82 -7.60 -16.37 -8.21
C LYS A 82 -7.90 -16.99 -9.58
N GLU A 83 -9.13 -17.41 -9.81
CA GLU A 83 -9.55 -18.01 -11.08
C GLU A 83 -9.36 -17.05 -12.26
N LEU A 84 -9.79 -15.80 -12.11
CA LEU A 84 -9.63 -14.78 -13.14
C LEU A 84 -8.16 -14.41 -13.37
N PHE A 85 -7.36 -14.33 -12.29
CA PHE A 85 -5.93 -14.08 -12.39
C PHE A 85 -5.21 -15.19 -13.18
N GLU A 86 -5.54 -16.47 -12.92
CA GLU A 86 -4.94 -17.59 -13.64
C GLU A 86 -5.22 -17.57 -15.15
N LYS A 87 -6.31 -16.92 -15.57
CA LYS A 87 -6.70 -16.75 -16.98
C LYS A 87 -6.19 -15.44 -17.61
N SER A 88 -5.63 -14.55 -16.80
CA SER A 88 -5.19 -13.22 -17.25
C SER A 88 -3.80 -13.24 -17.87
N ASP A 89 -3.50 -12.23 -18.69
CA ASP A 89 -2.15 -11.94 -19.22
C ASP A 89 -1.17 -11.44 -18.14
N LEU A 90 -1.67 -11.18 -16.92
CA LEU A 90 -0.88 -10.81 -15.76
C LEU A 90 -0.40 -12.02 -14.95
N LYS A 91 -0.86 -13.23 -15.31
CA LYS A 91 -0.40 -14.48 -14.70
C LYS A 91 1.12 -14.58 -14.79
N GLY A 92 1.74 -14.89 -13.66
CA GLY A 92 3.20 -15.03 -13.56
C GLY A 92 3.99 -13.72 -13.46
N LYS A 93 3.36 -12.56 -13.59
CA LYS A 93 4.04 -11.30 -13.29
C LYS A 93 4.31 -11.17 -11.81
N LYS A 94 5.55 -10.79 -11.47
CA LYS A 94 6.05 -10.71 -10.10
C LYS A 94 5.30 -9.66 -9.29
N GLY A 95 4.94 -10.01 -8.06
CA GLY A 95 4.31 -9.10 -7.10
C GLY A 95 2.85 -8.74 -7.39
N ILE A 96 2.20 -9.35 -8.38
CA ILE A 96 0.77 -9.13 -8.62
C ILE A 96 -0.08 -9.91 -7.62
N VAL A 97 -0.96 -9.18 -6.95
CA VAL A 97 -1.94 -9.73 -6.01
C VAL A 97 -3.35 -9.39 -6.52
N PRO A 98 -4.13 -10.40 -6.92
CA PRO A 98 -5.49 -10.21 -7.37
C PRO A 98 -6.45 -10.01 -6.18
N GLN A 99 -7.45 -9.13 -6.35
CA GLN A 99 -8.51 -8.94 -5.35
C GLN A 99 -9.82 -8.58 -6.04
N ALA A 100 -10.87 -9.34 -5.80
CA ALA A 100 -12.24 -9.00 -6.21
C ALA A 100 -12.97 -8.33 -5.03
N LEU A 101 -13.68 -7.24 -5.32
CA LEU A 101 -14.41 -6.46 -4.33
C LEU A 101 -15.80 -6.07 -4.84
N PRO A 102 -16.83 -6.09 -3.96
CA PRO A 102 -18.15 -5.56 -4.26
C PRO A 102 -18.16 -4.05 -4.05
N PHE A 103 -18.91 -3.33 -4.88
CA PHE A 103 -19.14 -1.89 -4.81
C PHE A 103 -20.62 -1.56 -4.91
N TYR A 104 -21.01 -0.37 -4.45
CA TYR A 104 -22.36 0.15 -4.54
C TYR A 104 -23.41 -0.83 -4.01
N ALA A 105 -23.18 -1.35 -2.79
CA ALA A 105 -24.03 -2.35 -2.14
C ALA A 105 -24.26 -3.62 -3.00
N GLY A 106 -23.26 -4.04 -3.79
CA GLY A 106 -23.32 -5.23 -4.62
C GLY A 106 -23.87 -5.03 -6.02
N ASN A 107 -24.19 -3.80 -6.41
CA ASN A 107 -24.61 -3.53 -7.78
C ASN A 107 -23.46 -3.64 -8.79
N LYS A 108 -22.22 -3.61 -8.32
CA LYS A 108 -21.01 -3.75 -9.12
C LYS A 108 -19.97 -4.60 -8.41
N PHE A 109 -19.20 -5.35 -9.21
CA PHE A 109 -18.05 -6.11 -8.74
C PHE A 109 -16.84 -5.75 -9.60
N TYR A 110 -15.72 -5.44 -8.94
CA TYR A 110 -14.48 -5.10 -9.64
C TYR A 110 -13.33 -6.02 -9.23
N MET A 111 -12.53 -6.39 -10.22
CA MET A 111 -11.28 -7.09 -10.06
C MET A 111 -10.13 -6.10 -10.09
N PHE A 112 -9.35 -6.07 -9.03
CA PHE A 112 -8.13 -5.27 -8.91
C PHE A 112 -6.91 -6.16 -9.06
N TYR A 113 -6.02 -5.80 -9.95
CA TYR A 113 -4.69 -6.36 -10.05
C TYR A 113 -3.72 -5.38 -9.39
N LYS A 114 -3.20 -5.77 -8.23
CA LYS A 114 -2.37 -4.90 -7.37
C LYS A 114 -0.92 -5.35 -7.46
N LYS A 115 -0.02 -4.44 -7.82
CA LYS A 115 1.43 -4.70 -7.79
C LYS A 115 1.99 -4.24 -6.45
N VAL A 116 2.54 -5.17 -5.67
CA VAL A 116 2.96 -4.95 -4.28
C VAL A 116 4.47 -4.95 -4.18
N TYR A 117 5.02 -3.88 -3.63
CA TYR A 117 6.44 -3.71 -3.37
C TYR A 117 6.70 -3.83 -1.86
N PRO A 118 7.47 -4.85 -1.41
CA PRO A 118 7.72 -5.07 0.01
C PRO A 118 8.96 -4.31 0.54
N ASP A 119 9.91 -3.89 -0.30
CA ASP A 119 11.07 -3.11 0.14
C ASP A 119 10.73 -1.61 0.14
N VAL A 120 10.27 -1.14 1.30
CA VAL A 120 9.97 0.26 1.55
C VAL A 120 10.88 0.75 2.68
N ARG A 121 11.53 1.90 2.47
CA ARG A 121 12.48 2.45 3.45
C ARG A 121 12.06 3.86 3.87
N MET A 122 12.21 4.13 5.15
CA MET A 122 11.96 5.46 5.71
C MET A 122 13.10 6.40 5.33
N VAL A 123 12.76 7.54 4.77
CA VAL A 123 13.70 8.56 4.30
C VAL A 123 13.75 9.73 5.27
N ALA A 124 12.58 10.20 5.72
CA ALA A 124 12.49 11.31 6.63
C ALA A 124 11.15 11.36 7.36
N ALA A 125 11.20 11.88 8.59
CA ALA A 125 10.04 12.28 9.35
C ALA A 125 10.44 13.40 10.31
N PRO A 126 9.69 14.51 10.40
CA PRO A 126 9.95 15.54 11.39
C PRO A 126 9.70 15.04 12.81
N PRO A 127 10.21 15.70 13.85
CA PRO A 127 9.81 15.45 15.23
C PRO A 127 8.30 15.52 15.41
N SER A 128 7.74 14.72 16.33
CA SER A 128 6.31 14.74 16.63
C SER A 128 5.80 16.10 17.09
N SER A 129 6.67 16.92 17.70
CA SER A 129 6.37 18.31 18.05
C SER A 129 6.01 19.20 16.85
N ILE A 130 6.47 18.84 15.66
CA ILE A 130 6.12 19.49 14.38
C ILE A 130 5.06 18.67 13.65
N GLY A 131 5.27 17.37 13.51
CA GLY A 131 4.39 16.46 12.76
C GLY A 131 3.01 16.28 13.37
N LYS A 132 2.86 16.55 14.65
CA LYS A 132 1.61 16.45 15.42
C LYS A 132 1.25 17.75 16.13
N PHE A 133 1.79 18.89 15.68
CA PHE A 133 1.49 20.19 16.24
C PHE A 133 -0.02 20.49 16.17
N GLY A 134 -0.60 20.93 17.31
CA GLY A 134 -2.04 21.18 17.41
C GLY A 134 -2.89 19.91 17.56
N GLY A 135 -2.31 18.71 17.51
CA GLY A 135 -2.99 17.45 17.74
C GLY A 135 -4.17 17.21 16.79
N GLU A 136 -5.24 16.60 17.32
CA GLU A 136 -6.45 16.27 16.53
C GLU A 136 -7.18 17.53 16.03
N THR A 137 -7.14 18.63 16.79
CA THR A 137 -7.81 19.88 16.40
C THR A 137 -7.23 20.42 15.10
N ASP A 138 -5.90 20.47 14.97
CA ASP A 138 -5.23 21.00 13.76
C ASP A 138 -5.48 20.08 12.53
N ASN A 139 -5.72 18.80 12.75
CA ASN A 139 -6.01 17.84 11.68
C ASN A 139 -7.35 18.14 10.95
N TRP A 140 -8.31 18.75 11.64
CA TRP A 140 -9.66 19.01 11.12
C TRP A 140 -9.96 20.48 10.83
N MET A 141 -9.05 21.39 11.16
CA MET A 141 -9.23 22.82 11.00
C MET A 141 -8.30 23.41 9.95
N TRP A 142 -8.73 24.54 9.39
CA TRP A 142 -7.92 25.35 8.50
C TRP A 142 -7.83 26.79 9.04
N PRO A 143 -6.65 27.47 8.97
CA PRO A 143 -5.39 27.02 8.41
C PRO A 143 -4.68 26.00 9.30
N ARG A 144 -3.90 25.08 8.67
CA ARG A 144 -3.06 24.11 9.38
C ARG A 144 -1.70 24.71 9.69
N HIS A 145 -1.21 24.41 10.90
CA HIS A 145 0.10 24.85 11.38
C HIS A 145 1.08 23.70 11.58
N THR A 146 0.60 22.46 11.42
CA THR A 146 1.41 21.25 11.55
C THR A 146 2.23 20.97 10.30
N GLY A 147 3.45 20.47 10.48
CA GLY A 147 4.26 19.85 9.44
C GLY A 147 4.02 18.35 9.38
N ASP A 148 2.73 17.92 9.21
CA ASP A 148 2.29 16.55 9.25
C ASP A 148 2.71 15.79 7.98
N PHE A 149 3.98 15.40 7.90
CA PHE A 149 4.50 14.62 6.79
C PHE A 149 5.48 13.52 7.23
N SER A 150 5.59 12.49 6.40
CA SER A 150 6.68 11.51 6.44
C SER A 150 7.03 11.08 5.02
N MET A 151 8.27 10.69 4.81
CA MET A 151 8.79 10.33 3.51
C MET A 151 9.34 8.92 3.50
N PHE A 152 8.92 8.14 2.50
CA PHE A 152 9.40 6.79 2.24
C PHE A 152 9.89 6.64 0.80
N ARG A 153 10.72 5.65 0.56
CA ARG A 153 11.17 5.28 -0.78
C ARG A 153 10.90 3.80 -1.04
N ILE A 154 10.37 3.52 -2.21
CA ILE A 154 10.18 2.16 -2.69
C ILE A 154 11.46 1.72 -3.39
N TYR A 155 11.89 0.51 -3.09
CA TYR A 155 12.99 -0.17 -3.74
C TYR A 155 12.49 -1.39 -4.52
N ALA A 156 13.21 -1.73 -5.57
CA ALA A 156 12.92 -2.82 -6.48
C ALA A 156 14.22 -3.51 -6.89
N ASP A 157 14.13 -4.65 -7.54
CA ASP A 157 15.31 -5.25 -8.17
C ASP A 157 15.82 -4.39 -9.36
N ALA A 158 16.91 -4.79 -9.97
CA ALA A 158 17.53 -4.04 -11.07
C ALA A 158 16.61 -3.85 -12.29
N ASN A 159 15.60 -4.71 -12.44
CA ASN A 159 14.61 -4.65 -13.52
C ASN A 159 13.38 -3.79 -13.16
N GLY A 160 13.30 -3.26 -11.93
CA GLY A 160 12.16 -2.51 -11.43
C GLY A 160 11.02 -3.41 -10.93
N GLU A 161 11.25 -4.70 -10.75
CA GLU A 161 10.26 -5.65 -10.26
C GLU A 161 10.27 -5.73 -8.72
N PRO A 162 9.12 -6.02 -8.09
CA PRO A 162 9.03 -6.19 -6.64
C PRO A 162 10.01 -7.24 -6.13
N ALA A 163 10.74 -6.89 -5.08
CA ALA A 163 11.69 -7.78 -4.43
C ALA A 163 11.67 -7.56 -2.92
N GLU A 164 11.94 -8.62 -2.16
CA GLU A 164 12.20 -8.49 -0.73
C GLU A 164 13.44 -7.62 -0.50
N TYR A 165 13.58 -7.11 0.73
CA TYR A 165 14.71 -6.26 1.07
C TYR A 165 16.05 -6.89 0.67
N SER A 166 16.85 -6.11 -0.05
CA SER A 166 18.24 -6.42 -0.35
C SER A 166 19.03 -5.12 -0.48
N ALA A 167 20.30 -5.15 -0.03
CA ALA A 167 21.21 -4.02 -0.21
C ALA A 167 21.48 -3.68 -1.69
N SER A 168 21.30 -4.65 -2.59
CA SER A 168 21.44 -4.47 -4.04
C SER A 168 20.20 -3.87 -4.71
N ASN A 169 19.07 -3.76 -4.02
CA ASN A 169 17.87 -3.16 -4.59
C ASN A 169 18.08 -1.68 -4.90
N VAL A 170 17.46 -1.23 -5.96
CA VAL A 170 17.55 0.15 -6.44
C VAL A 170 16.24 0.90 -6.24
N PRO A 171 16.28 2.23 -6.07
CA PRO A 171 15.06 3.02 -5.99
C PRO A 171 14.18 2.82 -7.21
N LEU A 172 12.89 2.55 -6.98
CA LEU A 172 11.93 2.40 -8.06
C LEU A 172 11.83 3.71 -8.86
N LYS A 173 12.07 3.61 -10.16
CA LYS A 173 11.88 4.72 -11.10
C LYS A 173 10.43 4.72 -11.56
N THR A 174 9.68 5.75 -11.21
CA THR A 174 8.35 5.96 -11.81
C THR A 174 8.51 6.46 -13.23
N LYS A 175 7.75 5.90 -14.17
CA LYS A 175 7.63 6.50 -15.51
C LYS A 175 6.95 7.87 -15.34
N LYS A 176 7.50 8.89 -15.99
CA LYS A 176 6.85 10.19 -16.12
C LYS A 176 5.62 10.08 -17.00
#